data_a02e209338956f3316915665b7edfa48
#
_entry.id   a02e209338956f3316915665b7edfa48
#
_cell.length_a   1.000
_cell.length_b   1.000
_cell.length_c   1.000
_cell.angle_alpha   90.00
_cell.angle_beta   90.00
_cell.angle_gamma   90.00
#
_symmetry.space_group_name_H-M   'P 1'
#
loop_
_entity.id
_entity.type
_entity.pdbx_description
1 polymer ?
#
loop_
_entity_poly.entity_id
_entity_poly.type
_entity_poly.pdbx_seq_one_letter_code
_entity_poly.pdbx_strand_id
1 'polypeptide(L)'
;MDIKKILVSQPQPSSDKSPYYDIQRKFGVELTFKPFIRVEGLSTKEFRQQKVFLPDFTAIVFTSRTAVDHFFKLATELRAPVSEEMQYFCLTETIALYLQKYIVYRKRKVHFSKTGRLEDMATTLKKHNTEKFLMPVADVHKEDLTVFTKAKIKLTTAVMYRTVAAEFTPEEIAGYDMLIFFTPMGIQSLFENAPEYEQGSQRIGVFGPATTKAAEERGLRLDVKGPTPEHPSMASALWAYLNDTDHEE
;
A
#
# COMPACT_ATOMS: atom_id res chain seq x y z
N MET A 1 -21.19 -8.81 25.36
CA MET A 1 -20.27 -7.69 25.66
C MET A 1 -20.40 -6.69 24.50
N ASP A 2 -20.95 -5.54 24.81
CA ASP A 2 -21.35 -4.53 23.85
C ASP A 2 -20.09 -3.90 23.19
N ILE A 3 -19.98 -3.95 21.84
CA ILE A 3 -18.90 -3.35 21.08
C ILE A 3 -19.25 -1.88 20.85
N LYS A 4 -18.43 -0.97 21.40
CA LYS A 4 -18.63 0.48 21.30
C LYS A 4 -17.56 1.18 20.48
N LYS A 5 -16.30 0.71 20.56
CA LYS A 5 -15.15 1.35 19.90
C LYS A 5 -14.40 0.36 19.03
N ILE A 6 -14.30 0.67 17.75
CA ILE A 6 -13.63 -0.18 16.75
C ILE A 6 -12.51 0.62 16.08
N LEU A 7 -11.31 0.06 16.09
CA LEU A 7 -10.16 0.60 15.38
C LEU A 7 -9.97 -0.12 14.04
N VAL A 8 -10.01 0.63 12.95
CA VAL A 8 -9.81 0.15 11.59
C VAL A 8 -8.40 0.54 11.14
N SER A 9 -7.53 -0.43 10.86
CA SER A 9 -6.12 -0.22 10.53
C SER A 9 -5.90 0.30 9.09
N GLN A 10 -6.74 1.22 8.66
CA GLN A 10 -6.70 1.88 7.35
C GLN A 10 -6.81 3.40 7.48
N PRO A 11 -6.41 4.16 6.45
CA PRO A 11 -6.72 5.57 6.39
C PRO A 11 -8.23 5.81 6.43
N GLN A 12 -8.63 6.96 6.97
CA GLN A 12 -10.03 7.37 6.97
C GLN A 12 -10.57 7.41 5.52
N PRO A 13 -11.77 6.88 5.28
CA PRO A 13 -12.40 6.97 3.97
C PRO A 13 -12.53 8.42 3.50
N SER A 14 -12.15 8.69 2.25
CA SER A 14 -12.24 10.03 1.65
C SER A 14 -13.65 10.41 1.22
N SER A 15 -14.58 9.45 1.17
CA SER A 15 -15.96 9.65 0.76
C SER A 15 -16.89 9.54 1.96
N ASP A 16 -17.77 10.53 2.14
CA ASP A 16 -18.83 10.51 3.16
C ASP A 16 -19.89 9.42 2.92
N LYS A 17 -19.87 8.78 1.75
CA LYS A 17 -20.72 7.64 1.39
C LYS A 17 -20.07 6.28 1.73
N SER A 18 -19.03 6.26 2.54
CA SER A 18 -18.40 5.01 2.96
C SER A 18 -19.38 4.16 3.78
N PRO A 19 -19.52 2.84 3.49
CA PRO A 19 -20.37 1.94 4.28
C PRO A 19 -20.03 1.89 5.78
N TYR A 20 -18.82 2.25 6.15
CA TYR A 20 -18.42 2.36 7.55
C TYR A 20 -19.23 3.43 8.33
N TYR A 21 -19.61 4.53 7.70
CA TYR A 21 -20.43 5.56 8.34
C TYR A 21 -21.88 5.09 8.53
N ASP A 22 -22.38 4.18 7.67
CA ASP A 22 -23.67 3.53 7.88
C ASP A 22 -23.65 2.61 9.09
N ILE A 23 -22.54 1.88 9.31
CA ILE A 23 -22.32 1.05 10.50
C ILE A 23 -22.36 1.90 11.77
N GLN A 24 -21.64 3.02 11.80
CA GLN A 24 -21.65 3.94 12.94
C GLN A 24 -23.08 4.40 13.28
N ARG A 25 -23.85 4.80 12.25
CA ARG A 25 -25.23 5.28 12.45
C ARG A 25 -26.18 4.19 12.90
N LYS A 26 -26.03 2.98 12.35
CA LYS A 26 -26.95 1.86 12.63
C LYS A 26 -26.75 1.27 14.02
N PHE A 27 -25.48 1.03 14.40
CA PHE A 27 -25.13 0.29 15.62
C PHE A 27 -24.64 1.19 16.76
N GLY A 28 -24.53 2.51 16.54
CA GLY A 28 -24.06 3.43 17.58
C GLY A 28 -22.59 3.24 17.98
N VAL A 29 -21.79 2.54 17.15
CA VAL A 29 -20.38 2.29 17.41
C VAL A 29 -19.51 3.45 16.95
N GLU A 30 -18.41 3.72 17.68
CA GLU A 30 -17.36 4.65 17.27
C GLU A 30 -16.34 3.93 16.40
N LEU A 31 -16.18 4.36 15.14
CA LEU A 31 -15.13 3.86 14.24
C LEU A 31 -13.98 4.87 14.16
N THR A 32 -12.80 4.44 14.59
CA THR A 32 -11.56 5.19 14.43
C THR A 32 -10.73 4.57 13.32
N PHE A 33 -10.21 5.40 12.42
CA PHE A 33 -9.32 4.99 11.35
C PHE A 33 -7.89 5.42 11.65
N LYS A 34 -7.00 4.45 11.87
CA LYS A 34 -5.58 4.71 12.14
C LYS A 34 -4.75 3.66 11.39
N PRO A 35 -3.99 4.06 10.34
CA PRO A 35 -3.12 3.12 9.65
C PRO A 35 -2.06 2.53 10.60
N PHE A 36 -1.90 1.21 10.58
CA PHE A 36 -0.86 0.52 11.34
C PHE A 36 0.43 0.34 10.54
N ILE A 37 0.42 0.80 9.30
CA ILE A 37 1.58 0.79 8.41
C ILE A 37 1.76 2.16 7.79
N ARG A 38 2.99 2.50 7.49
CA ARG A 38 3.35 3.70 6.72
C ARG A 38 4.36 3.36 5.64
N VAL A 39 4.37 4.16 4.59
CA VAL A 39 5.41 4.06 3.56
C VAL A 39 6.48 5.09 3.87
N GLU A 40 7.72 4.64 3.92
CA GLU A 40 8.87 5.53 4.08
C GLU A 40 9.87 5.35 2.92
N GLY A 41 10.52 6.45 2.54
CA GLY A 41 11.61 6.42 1.56
C GLY A 41 12.88 5.87 2.18
N LEU A 42 13.68 5.18 1.39
CA LEU A 42 15.05 4.83 1.80
C LEU A 42 15.88 6.09 1.99
N SER A 43 16.78 6.05 2.97
CA SER A 43 17.81 7.08 3.11
C SER A 43 18.80 7.03 1.92
N THR A 44 19.47 8.15 1.66
CA THR A 44 20.51 8.20 0.62
C THR A 44 21.66 7.21 0.88
N LYS A 45 21.94 6.90 2.16
CA LYS A 45 22.96 5.91 2.56
C LYS A 45 22.54 4.50 2.17
N GLU A 46 21.30 4.11 2.46
CA GLU A 46 20.75 2.79 2.09
C GLU A 46 20.66 2.64 0.57
N PHE A 47 20.17 3.67 -0.12
CA PHE A 47 20.08 3.64 -1.58
C PHE A 47 21.44 3.43 -2.26
N ARG A 48 22.50 4.11 -1.80
CA ARG A 48 23.85 3.96 -2.34
C ARG A 48 24.41 2.53 -2.25
N GLN A 49 23.93 1.73 -1.29
CA GLN A 49 24.36 0.32 -1.17
C GLN A 49 23.90 -0.52 -2.37
N GLN A 50 22.85 -0.12 -3.07
CA GLN A 50 22.36 -0.80 -4.27
C GLN A 50 23.25 -0.56 -5.50
N LYS A 51 24.22 0.36 -5.43
CA LYS A 51 25.14 0.72 -6.52
C LYS A 51 24.42 1.14 -7.82
N VAL A 52 23.24 1.73 -7.67
CA VAL A 52 22.47 2.31 -8.77
C VAL A 52 22.78 3.81 -8.83
N PHE A 53 23.23 4.28 -10.00
CA PHE A 53 23.53 5.67 -10.22
C PHE A 53 22.45 6.30 -11.12
N LEU A 54 21.62 7.19 -10.56
CA LEU A 54 20.44 7.72 -11.25
C LEU A 54 20.76 8.40 -12.59
N PRO A 55 21.84 9.19 -12.74
CA PRO A 55 22.19 9.83 -14.01
C PRO A 55 22.53 8.87 -15.17
N ASP A 56 22.76 7.58 -14.89
CA ASP A 56 23.03 6.60 -15.96
C ASP A 56 21.79 6.21 -16.76
N PHE A 57 20.60 6.59 -16.28
CA PHE A 57 19.33 6.22 -16.87
C PHE A 57 18.75 7.35 -17.71
N THR A 58 18.11 6.97 -18.79
CA THR A 58 17.46 7.90 -19.72
C THR A 58 15.94 7.79 -19.69
N ALA A 59 15.42 6.78 -19.01
CA ALA A 59 14.00 6.52 -18.89
C ALA A 59 13.62 5.95 -17.52
N ILE A 60 12.51 6.42 -16.96
CA ILE A 60 11.97 5.94 -15.69
C ILE A 60 10.61 5.28 -15.93
N VAL A 61 10.41 4.10 -15.30
CA VAL A 61 9.17 3.33 -15.36
C VAL A 61 8.46 3.44 -14.01
N PHE A 62 7.24 3.98 -14.00
CA PHE A 62 6.45 4.17 -12.79
C PHE A 62 5.20 3.29 -12.78
N THR A 63 5.02 2.49 -11.71
CA THR A 63 3.83 1.66 -11.48
C THR A 63 2.88 2.26 -10.45
N SER A 64 3.32 3.27 -9.68
CA SER A 64 2.49 3.93 -8.67
C SER A 64 2.87 5.41 -8.49
N ARG A 65 1.95 6.20 -7.91
CA ARG A 65 2.24 7.57 -7.48
C ARG A 65 3.29 7.62 -6.37
N THR A 66 3.28 6.62 -5.48
CA THR A 66 4.29 6.47 -4.43
C THR A 66 5.68 6.34 -5.01
N ALA A 67 5.85 5.54 -6.07
CA ALA A 67 7.13 5.41 -6.78
C ALA A 67 7.58 6.76 -7.37
N VAL A 68 6.65 7.55 -7.91
CA VAL A 68 6.94 8.92 -8.41
C VAL A 68 7.46 9.81 -7.28
N ASP A 69 6.71 9.90 -6.17
CA ASP A 69 7.07 10.77 -5.05
C ASP A 69 8.46 10.41 -4.48
N HIS A 70 8.73 9.12 -4.25
CA HIS A 70 10.01 8.67 -3.68
C HIS A 70 11.18 8.79 -4.64
N PHE A 71 10.97 8.61 -5.95
CA PHE A 71 12.00 8.85 -6.95
C PHE A 71 12.47 10.30 -6.94
N PHE A 72 11.56 11.26 -7.06
CA PHE A 72 11.92 12.68 -7.10
C PHE A 72 12.48 13.17 -5.77
N LYS A 73 11.95 12.71 -4.64
CA LYS A 73 12.50 13.00 -3.32
C LYS A 73 13.96 12.51 -3.22
N LEU A 74 14.19 11.26 -3.55
CA LEU A 74 15.53 10.66 -3.47
C LEU A 74 16.51 11.31 -4.45
N ALA A 75 16.10 11.61 -5.68
CA ALA A 75 16.92 12.32 -6.66
C ALA A 75 17.36 13.70 -6.13
N THR A 76 16.46 14.43 -5.46
CA THR A 76 16.76 15.71 -4.81
C THR A 76 17.75 15.53 -3.66
N GLU A 77 17.54 14.57 -2.78
CA GLU A 77 18.41 14.30 -1.63
C GLU A 77 19.80 13.83 -2.05
N LEU A 78 19.89 13.07 -3.13
CA LEU A 78 21.16 12.63 -3.74
C LEU A 78 21.88 13.75 -4.53
N ARG A 79 21.21 14.89 -4.76
CA ARG A 79 21.66 15.95 -5.66
C ARG A 79 21.92 15.42 -7.07
N ALA A 80 21.12 14.46 -7.52
CA ALA A 80 21.19 13.87 -8.85
C ALA A 80 20.15 14.56 -9.74
N PRO A 81 20.55 15.49 -10.62
CA PRO A 81 19.61 16.20 -11.46
C PRO A 81 18.93 15.23 -12.43
N VAL A 82 17.61 15.32 -12.51
CA VAL A 82 16.84 14.58 -13.51
C VAL A 82 16.91 15.35 -14.83
N SER A 83 17.41 14.70 -15.88
CA SER A 83 17.57 15.33 -17.18
C SER A 83 16.23 15.82 -17.74
N GLU A 84 16.23 17.00 -18.40
CA GLU A 84 15.06 17.46 -19.14
C GLU A 84 14.69 16.52 -20.31
N GLU A 85 15.65 15.72 -20.80
CA GLU A 85 15.42 14.73 -21.87
C GLU A 85 14.92 13.38 -21.35
N MET A 86 14.77 13.23 -20.04
CA MET A 86 14.26 12.01 -19.41
C MET A 86 12.91 11.59 -20.00
N GLN A 87 12.80 10.31 -20.36
CA GLN A 87 11.56 9.71 -20.80
C GLN A 87 10.84 9.06 -19.60
N TYR A 88 9.52 9.11 -19.57
CA TYR A 88 8.72 8.56 -18.49
C TYR A 88 7.70 7.57 -19.03
N PHE A 89 7.64 6.39 -18.41
CA PHE A 89 6.73 5.32 -18.77
C PHE A 89 5.87 4.99 -17.55
N CYS A 90 4.57 5.20 -17.64
CA CYS A 90 3.64 5.06 -16.53
C CYS A 90 2.67 3.91 -16.76
N LEU A 91 2.38 3.14 -15.71
CA LEU A 91 1.45 2.01 -15.82
C LEU A 91 0.03 2.47 -16.17
N THR A 92 -0.36 3.67 -15.75
CA THR A 92 -1.69 4.25 -16.03
C THR A 92 -1.57 5.72 -16.40
N GLU A 93 -2.59 6.25 -17.09
CA GLU A 93 -2.71 7.68 -17.38
C GLU A 93 -2.73 8.52 -16.11
N THR A 94 -3.38 8.04 -15.04
CA THR A 94 -3.45 8.74 -13.76
C THR A 94 -2.07 8.96 -13.14
N ILE A 95 -1.14 7.99 -13.28
CA ILE A 95 0.25 8.14 -12.84
C ILE A 95 0.98 9.12 -13.76
N ALA A 96 0.75 9.05 -15.08
CA ALA A 96 1.34 9.96 -16.04
C ALA A 96 0.97 11.42 -15.76
N LEU A 97 -0.30 11.70 -15.50
CA LEU A 97 -0.79 13.02 -15.13
C LEU A 97 -0.22 13.50 -13.77
N TYR A 98 0.02 12.58 -12.84
CA TYR A 98 0.61 12.90 -11.53
C TYR A 98 2.04 13.45 -11.64
N LEU A 99 2.77 13.11 -12.71
CA LEU A 99 4.11 13.64 -12.96
C LEU A 99 4.16 15.17 -13.08
N GLN A 100 3.04 15.85 -13.40
CA GLN A 100 2.95 17.31 -13.44
C GLN A 100 3.34 17.99 -12.12
N LYS A 101 3.29 17.26 -11.02
CA LYS A 101 3.76 17.72 -9.70
C LYS A 101 5.28 18.00 -9.69
N TYR A 102 6.04 17.32 -10.56
CA TYR A 102 7.51 17.30 -10.51
C TYR A 102 8.17 17.79 -11.79
N ILE A 103 7.50 17.69 -12.94
CA ILE A 103 8.06 18.00 -14.25
C ILE A 103 7.12 18.88 -15.08
N VAL A 104 7.69 19.58 -16.06
CA VAL A 104 6.91 20.17 -17.15
C VAL A 104 6.44 19.02 -18.06
N TYR A 105 5.13 18.76 -18.04
CA TYR A 105 4.53 17.66 -18.78
C TYR A 105 4.63 17.87 -20.29
N ARG A 106 5.32 16.98 -20.98
CA ARG A 106 5.45 17.00 -22.45
C ARG A 106 4.99 15.66 -23.00
N LYS A 107 3.91 15.63 -23.79
CA LYS A 107 3.31 14.40 -24.36
C LYS A 107 4.33 13.48 -25.05
N ARG A 108 5.35 14.05 -25.71
CA ARG A 108 6.40 13.28 -26.41
C ARG A 108 7.36 12.53 -25.46
N LYS A 109 7.39 12.89 -24.18
CA LYS A 109 8.29 12.32 -23.16
C LYS A 109 7.57 11.49 -22.11
N VAL A 110 6.24 11.51 -22.08
CA VAL A 110 5.42 10.79 -21.09
C VAL A 110 4.53 9.81 -21.82
N HIS A 111 4.78 8.54 -21.57
CA HIS A 111 4.07 7.41 -22.16
C HIS A 111 3.30 6.69 -21.07
N PHE A 112 2.16 6.10 -21.38
CA PHE A 112 1.43 5.27 -20.43
C PHE A 112 0.76 4.08 -21.12
N SER A 113 0.55 3.01 -20.32
CA SER A 113 -0.18 1.83 -20.78
C SER A 113 -1.67 2.17 -20.91
N LYS A 114 -2.29 1.74 -21.99
CA LYS A 114 -3.73 1.94 -22.22
C LYS A 114 -4.59 1.01 -21.36
N THR A 115 -4.07 -0.15 -21.02
CA THR A 115 -4.79 -1.20 -20.29
C THR A 115 -4.48 -1.22 -18.79
N GLY A 116 -3.45 -0.49 -18.34
CA GLY A 116 -2.94 -0.56 -16.99
C GLY A 116 -2.21 -1.87 -16.66
N ARG A 117 -1.81 -2.63 -17.69
CA ARG A 117 -1.11 -3.91 -17.54
C ARG A 117 0.37 -3.79 -17.90
N LEU A 118 1.21 -4.61 -17.27
CA LEU A 118 2.65 -4.62 -17.50
C LEU A 118 3.00 -5.13 -18.92
N GLU A 119 2.20 -6.01 -19.50
CA GLU A 119 2.39 -6.52 -20.86
C GLU A 119 2.27 -5.42 -21.92
N ASP A 120 1.28 -4.54 -21.75
CA ASP A 120 1.09 -3.39 -22.64
C ASP A 120 2.23 -2.36 -22.44
N MET A 121 2.66 -2.14 -21.21
CA MET A 121 3.83 -1.33 -20.93
C MET A 121 5.09 -1.93 -21.55
N ALA A 122 5.32 -3.23 -21.44
CA ALA A 122 6.47 -3.90 -22.07
C ALA A 122 6.48 -3.70 -23.59
N THR A 123 5.31 -3.74 -24.21
CA THR A 123 5.17 -3.45 -25.66
C THR A 123 5.59 -2.01 -25.98
N THR A 124 5.27 -1.07 -25.13
CA THR A 124 5.67 0.34 -25.29
C THR A 124 7.17 0.53 -25.06
N LEU A 125 7.73 -0.06 -23.99
CA LEU A 125 9.17 0.00 -23.71
C LEU A 125 10.01 -0.60 -24.85
N LYS A 126 9.53 -1.68 -25.46
CA LYS A 126 10.21 -2.33 -26.59
C LYS A 126 10.41 -1.40 -27.80
N LYS A 127 9.50 -0.44 -28.02
CA LYS A 127 9.63 0.57 -29.06
C LYS A 127 10.70 1.62 -28.73
N HIS A 128 11.12 1.71 -27.49
CA HIS A 128 12.12 2.64 -26.96
C HIS A 128 13.36 1.87 -26.43
N ASN A 129 13.76 0.80 -27.10
CA ASN A 129 14.79 -0.14 -26.64
C ASN A 129 16.21 0.43 -26.57
N THR A 130 16.41 1.64 -27.05
CA THR A 130 17.67 2.40 -26.90
C THR A 130 17.79 3.09 -25.56
N GLU A 131 16.67 3.22 -24.82
CA GLU A 131 16.65 3.85 -23.51
C GLU A 131 17.21 2.90 -22.42
N LYS A 132 17.82 3.51 -21.40
CA LYS A 132 18.24 2.83 -20.18
C LYS A 132 17.16 2.99 -19.13
N PHE A 133 16.40 1.94 -18.88
CA PHE A 133 15.25 1.96 -18.01
C PHE A 133 15.59 1.74 -16.55
N LEU A 134 15.09 2.61 -15.67
CA LEU A 134 15.05 2.44 -14.21
C LEU A 134 13.61 2.32 -13.74
N MET A 135 13.32 1.38 -12.88
CA MET A 135 12.02 1.21 -12.26
C MET A 135 12.14 1.33 -10.74
N PRO A 136 11.68 2.43 -10.14
CA PRO A 136 11.54 2.56 -8.70
C PRO A 136 10.53 1.56 -8.17
N VAL A 137 10.92 0.77 -7.16
CA VAL A 137 10.07 -0.25 -6.55
C VAL A 137 10.08 -0.15 -5.03
N ALA A 138 9.09 -0.77 -4.38
CA ALA A 138 9.12 -1.04 -2.96
C ALA A 138 10.10 -2.18 -2.65
N ASP A 139 10.56 -2.28 -1.41
CA ASP A 139 11.36 -3.42 -0.92
C ASP A 139 10.62 -4.76 -1.11
N VAL A 140 9.32 -4.76 -0.84
CA VAL A 140 8.42 -5.88 -1.15
C VAL A 140 7.44 -5.41 -2.23
N HIS A 141 7.65 -5.86 -3.47
CA HIS A 141 6.77 -5.57 -4.59
C HIS A 141 6.18 -6.88 -5.14
N LYS A 142 4.94 -6.81 -5.61
CA LYS A 142 4.15 -7.98 -6.06
C LYS A 142 4.11 -8.12 -7.58
N GLU A 143 4.64 -7.16 -8.31
CA GLU A 143 4.60 -7.13 -9.76
C GLU A 143 5.42 -8.28 -10.34
N ASP A 144 4.84 -9.02 -11.28
CA ASP A 144 5.57 -10.02 -12.06
C ASP A 144 6.43 -9.34 -13.14
N LEU A 145 7.68 -9.06 -12.80
CA LEU A 145 8.62 -8.41 -13.70
C LEU A 145 9.16 -9.35 -14.79
N THR A 146 8.81 -10.64 -14.77
CA THR A 146 9.24 -11.60 -15.81
C THR A 146 8.71 -11.22 -17.19
N VAL A 147 7.63 -10.44 -17.24
CA VAL A 147 7.08 -9.87 -18.49
C VAL A 147 8.13 -9.06 -19.26
N PHE A 148 8.95 -8.28 -18.58
CA PHE A 148 10.00 -7.48 -19.20
C PHE A 148 11.17 -8.35 -19.69
N THR A 149 11.54 -9.37 -18.91
CA THR A 149 12.57 -10.34 -19.28
C THR A 149 12.13 -11.15 -20.52
N LYS A 150 10.89 -11.63 -20.55
CA LYS A 150 10.31 -12.31 -21.72
C LYS A 150 10.29 -11.42 -22.98
N ALA A 151 10.05 -10.13 -22.79
CA ALA A 151 10.08 -9.14 -23.88
C ALA A 151 11.51 -8.72 -24.27
N LYS A 152 12.57 -9.25 -23.62
CA LYS A 152 13.99 -8.90 -23.80
C LYS A 152 14.30 -7.43 -23.53
N ILE A 153 13.60 -6.83 -22.55
CA ILE A 153 13.82 -5.46 -22.11
C ILE A 153 14.81 -5.49 -20.94
N LYS A 154 15.87 -4.69 -21.05
CA LYS A 154 16.82 -4.47 -19.95
C LYS A 154 16.25 -3.40 -19.03
N LEU A 155 15.67 -3.84 -17.92
CA LEU A 155 15.10 -2.99 -16.90
C LEU A 155 15.89 -3.16 -15.60
N THR A 156 16.40 -2.05 -15.06
CA THR A 156 17.00 -2.02 -13.73
C THR A 156 15.94 -1.62 -12.72
N THR A 157 15.76 -2.41 -11.66
CA THR A 157 14.94 -2.04 -10.53
C THR A 157 15.78 -1.40 -9.44
N ALA A 158 15.22 -0.45 -8.72
CA ALA A 158 15.84 0.12 -7.53
C ALA A 158 14.81 0.31 -6.43
N VAL A 159 15.10 -0.25 -5.26
CA VAL A 159 14.27 -0.04 -4.08
C VAL A 159 14.44 1.40 -3.62
N MET A 160 13.34 2.14 -3.55
CA MET A 160 13.35 3.54 -3.15
C MET A 160 12.48 3.84 -1.93
N TYR A 161 11.59 2.91 -1.57
CA TYR A 161 10.71 3.02 -0.43
C TYR A 161 10.35 1.64 0.10
N ARG A 162 9.84 1.61 1.33
CA ARG A 162 9.38 0.39 1.99
C ARG A 162 8.13 0.65 2.82
N THR A 163 7.40 -0.42 3.10
CA THR A 163 6.30 -0.39 4.05
C THR A 163 6.84 -0.81 5.41
N VAL A 164 6.62 0.02 6.42
CA VAL A 164 7.06 -0.20 7.79
C VAL A 164 5.88 -0.09 8.75
N ALA A 165 6.05 -0.60 9.97
CA ALA A 165 5.12 -0.37 11.06
C ALA A 165 4.93 1.13 11.31
N ALA A 166 3.69 1.56 11.51
CA ALA A 166 3.41 2.88 12.04
C ALA A 166 3.64 2.87 13.55
N GLU A 167 3.99 4.01 14.11
CA GLU A 167 4.22 4.15 15.54
C GLU A 167 2.90 4.41 16.27
N PHE A 168 2.65 3.66 17.33
CA PHE A 168 1.57 3.85 18.29
C PHE A 168 1.94 3.21 19.63
N THR A 169 1.25 3.62 20.70
CA THR A 169 1.48 3.04 22.02
C THR A 169 0.48 1.95 22.34
N PRO A 170 0.80 1.00 23.25
CA PRO A 170 -0.16 -0.01 23.72
C PRO A 170 -1.46 0.60 24.26
N GLU A 171 -1.37 1.75 24.95
CA GLU A 171 -2.52 2.45 25.53
C GLU A 171 -3.48 3.00 24.45
N GLU A 172 -2.93 3.39 23.28
CA GLU A 172 -3.74 3.87 22.16
C GLU A 172 -4.64 2.78 21.57
N ILE A 173 -4.28 1.51 21.72
CA ILE A 173 -5.05 0.38 21.20
C ILE A 173 -5.88 -0.34 22.28
N ALA A 174 -5.49 -0.25 23.54
CA ALA A 174 -6.18 -0.89 24.67
C ALA A 174 -7.61 -0.38 24.88
N GLY A 175 -7.92 0.84 24.41
CA GLY A 175 -9.23 1.46 24.58
C GLY A 175 -10.28 1.03 23.56
N TYR A 176 -9.97 0.12 22.63
CA TYR A 176 -10.89 -0.37 21.61
C TYR A 176 -11.41 -1.78 21.95
N ASP A 177 -12.69 -2.01 21.67
CA ASP A 177 -13.32 -3.31 21.85
C ASP A 177 -12.98 -4.26 20.69
N MET A 178 -12.67 -3.69 19.51
CA MET A 178 -12.30 -4.45 18.31
C MET A 178 -11.19 -3.75 17.51
N LEU A 179 -10.25 -4.56 17.00
CA LEU A 179 -9.22 -4.14 16.02
C LEU A 179 -9.46 -4.83 14.68
N ILE A 180 -9.38 -4.10 13.58
CA ILE A 180 -9.58 -4.63 12.22
C ILE A 180 -8.31 -4.45 11.40
N PHE A 181 -7.80 -5.57 10.83
CA PHE A 181 -6.56 -5.62 10.06
C PHE A 181 -6.78 -6.02 8.60
N PHE A 182 -5.99 -5.43 7.69
CA PHE A 182 -6.08 -5.65 6.24
C PHE A 182 -4.80 -6.21 5.63
N THR A 183 -3.70 -6.25 6.38
CA THR A 183 -2.41 -6.71 5.88
C THR A 183 -1.65 -7.49 6.94
N PRO A 184 -0.80 -8.47 6.55
CA PRO A 184 0.12 -9.13 7.48
C PRO A 184 1.03 -8.15 8.22
N MET A 185 1.50 -7.10 7.53
CA MET A 185 2.32 -6.05 8.14
C MET A 185 1.57 -5.28 9.23
N GLY A 186 0.23 -5.11 9.12
CA GLY A 186 -0.58 -4.52 10.18
C GLY A 186 -0.59 -5.37 11.45
N ILE A 187 -0.67 -6.71 11.31
CA ILE A 187 -0.52 -7.64 12.43
C ILE A 187 0.89 -7.56 13.02
N GLN A 188 1.92 -7.56 12.18
CA GLN A 188 3.30 -7.40 12.64
C GLN A 188 3.48 -6.09 13.41
N SER A 189 2.94 -4.99 12.90
CA SER A 189 2.99 -3.66 13.52
C SER A 189 2.35 -3.66 14.93
N LEU A 190 1.26 -4.42 15.14
CA LEU A 190 0.67 -4.58 16.47
C LEU A 190 1.71 -5.09 17.48
N PHE A 191 2.41 -6.18 17.14
CA PHE A 191 3.38 -6.81 18.05
C PHE A 191 4.72 -6.08 18.12
N GLU A 192 5.09 -5.29 17.12
CA GLU A 192 6.28 -4.42 17.17
C GLU A 192 6.08 -3.26 18.16
N ASN A 193 4.88 -2.67 18.20
CA ASN A 193 4.56 -1.55 19.09
C ASN A 193 4.04 -2.00 20.46
N ALA A 194 3.47 -3.21 20.55
CA ALA A 194 2.97 -3.80 21.79
C ALA A 194 3.46 -5.26 21.90
N PRO A 195 4.75 -5.48 22.23
CA PRO A 195 5.33 -6.84 22.31
C PRO A 195 4.62 -7.75 23.28
N GLU A 196 4.10 -7.21 24.39
CA GLU A 196 3.35 -7.90 25.44
C GLU A 196 1.82 -7.90 25.19
N TYR A 197 1.39 -7.70 23.93
CA TYR A 197 -0.02 -7.63 23.61
C TYR A 197 -0.71 -8.95 23.90
N GLU A 198 -1.70 -8.90 24.77
CA GLU A 198 -2.63 -9.99 25.07
C GLU A 198 -4.04 -9.58 24.60
N GLN A 199 -4.65 -10.38 23.74
CA GLN A 199 -5.95 -10.06 23.16
C GLN A 199 -7.07 -9.94 24.20
N GLY A 200 -7.08 -10.79 25.22
CA GLY A 200 -8.13 -10.80 26.24
C GLY A 200 -9.54 -10.88 25.64
N SER A 201 -10.40 -9.94 26.02
CA SER A 201 -11.77 -9.82 25.49
C SER A 201 -11.85 -9.04 24.16
N GLN A 202 -10.77 -8.39 23.71
CA GLN A 202 -10.76 -7.59 22.50
C GLN A 202 -11.04 -8.47 21.27
N ARG A 203 -11.92 -8.00 20.39
CA ARG A 203 -12.27 -8.71 19.14
C ARG A 203 -11.27 -8.38 18.04
N ILE A 204 -11.03 -9.35 17.16
CA ILE A 204 -10.13 -9.17 16.01
C ILE A 204 -10.87 -9.48 14.72
N GLY A 205 -10.88 -8.48 13.81
CA GLY A 205 -11.32 -8.64 12.44
C GLY A 205 -10.13 -8.67 11.47
N VAL A 206 -10.16 -9.56 10.47
CA VAL A 206 -9.11 -9.68 9.46
C VAL A 206 -9.69 -9.75 8.05
N PHE A 207 -9.02 -9.11 7.10
CA PHE A 207 -9.42 -9.12 5.70
C PHE A 207 -8.30 -9.67 4.81
N GLY A 208 -8.62 -10.76 4.11
CA GLY A 208 -7.73 -11.46 3.18
C GLY A 208 -6.97 -12.64 3.80
N PRO A 209 -6.71 -13.69 2.97
CA PRO A 209 -6.12 -14.95 3.46
C PRO A 209 -4.74 -14.77 4.10
N ALA A 210 -3.91 -13.88 3.53
CA ALA A 210 -2.57 -13.62 4.06
C ALA A 210 -2.62 -12.95 5.44
N THR A 211 -3.58 -12.04 5.68
CA THR A 211 -3.78 -11.38 6.97
C THR A 211 -4.33 -12.36 8.00
N THR A 212 -5.29 -13.21 7.59
CA THR A 212 -5.83 -14.29 8.42
C THR A 212 -4.70 -15.20 8.92
N LYS A 213 -3.87 -15.70 8.00
CA LYS A 213 -2.75 -16.56 8.33
C LYS A 213 -1.77 -15.89 9.30
N ALA A 214 -1.40 -14.64 9.04
CA ALA A 214 -0.47 -13.89 9.90
C ALA A 214 -1.03 -13.69 11.32
N ALA A 215 -2.34 -13.48 11.47
CA ALA A 215 -2.99 -13.34 12.77
C ALA A 215 -3.06 -14.69 13.51
N GLU A 216 -3.40 -15.77 12.82
CA GLU A 216 -3.43 -17.14 13.38
C GLU A 216 -2.03 -17.61 13.84
N GLU A 217 -0.97 -17.30 13.07
CA GLU A 217 0.42 -17.58 13.44
C GLU A 217 0.87 -16.85 14.72
N ARG A 218 0.20 -15.74 15.06
CA ARG A 218 0.40 -14.99 16.31
C ARG A 218 -0.54 -15.43 17.45
N GLY A 219 -1.34 -16.48 17.23
CA GLY A 219 -2.26 -17.02 18.22
C GLY A 219 -3.49 -16.14 18.48
N LEU A 220 -3.83 -15.19 17.59
CA LEU A 220 -5.00 -14.36 17.75
C LEU A 220 -6.28 -15.12 17.46
N ARG A 221 -7.30 -14.94 18.33
CA ARG A 221 -8.67 -15.37 18.07
C ARG A 221 -9.30 -14.43 17.06
N LEU A 222 -9.87 -14.95 15.99
CA LEU A 222 -10.46 -14.17 14.91
C LEU A 222 -11.98 -14.20 15.01
N ASP A 223 -12.58 -13.05 15.26
CA ASP A 223 -14.02 -12.88 15.45
C ASP A 223 -14.72 -12.52 14.13
N VAL A 224 -14.05 -11.76 13.23
CA VAL A 224 -14.56 -11.39 11.90
C VAL A 224 -13.53 -11.74 10.84
N LYS A 225 -13.93 -12.54 9.84
CA LYS A 225 -13.07 -12.90 8.70
C LYS A 225 -13.73 -12.46 7.38
N GLY A 226 -12.96 -11.80 6.53
CA GLY A 226 -13.36 -11.43 5.18
C GLY A 226 -12.18 -11.52 4.19
N PRO A 227 -12.43 -11.48 2.87
CA PRO A 227 -13.76 -11.58 2.24
C PRO A 227 -14.34 -13.00 2.30
N THR A 228 -15.67 -13.09 2.31
CA THR A 228 -16.41 -14.33 2.06
C THR A 228 -17.34 -14.12 0.85
N PRO A 229 -17.91 -15.18 0.25
CA PRO A 229 -18.91 -15.02 -0.81
C PRO A 229 -20.09 -14.15 -0.41
N GLU A 230 -20.54 -14.26 0.85
CA GLU A 230 -21.66 -13.50 1.42
C GLU A 230 -21.24 -12.07 1.79
N HIS A 231 -19.99 -11.91 2.23
CA HIS A 231 -19.43 -10.63 2.71
C HIS A 231 -18.15 -10.28 1.96
N PRO A 232 -18.25 -9.72 0.74
CA PRO A 232 -17.09 -9.44 -0.12
C PRO A 232 -16.23 -8.25 0.35
N SER A 233 -16.69 -7.51 1.36
CA SER A 233 -15.95 -6.40 1.97
C SER A 233 -15.89 -6.53 3.49
N MET A 234 -14.88 -5.90 4.11
CA MET A 234 -14.81 -5.87 5.58
C MET A 234 -16.01 -5.13 6.18
N ALA A 235 -16.49 -4.08 5.54
CA ALA A 235 -17.68 -3.37 6.03
C ALA A 235 -18.92 -4.27 6.05
N SER A 236 -19.13 -5.12 5.01
CA SER A 236 -20.26 -6.07 5.01
C SER A 236 -20.08 -7.18 6.04
N ALA A 237 -18.85 -7.68 6.25
CA ALA A 237 -18.58 -8.67 7.29
C ALA A 237 -18.77 -8.10 8.69
N LEU A 238 -18.31 -6.88 8.93
CA LEU A 238 -18.51 -6.18 10.20
C LEU A 238 -20.00 -5.89 10.47
N TRP A 239 -20.74 -5.47 9.44
CA TRP A 239 -22.18 -5.26 9.56
C TRP A 239 -22.91 -6.53 10.00
N ALA A 240 -22.61 -7.67 9.36
CA ALA A 240 -23.23 -8.95 9.72
C ALA A 240 -22.90 -9.33 11.15
N TYR A 241 -21.61 -9.25 11.53
CA TYR A 241 -21.14 -9.56 12.87
C TYR A 241 -21.84 -8.73 13.96
N LEU A 242 -21.96 -7.42 13.77
CA LEU A 242 -22.63 -6.55 14.73
C LEU A 242 -24.15 -6.82 14.79
N ASN A 243 -24.76 -7.12 13.65
CA ASN A 243 -26.20 -7.44 13.62
C ASN A 243 -26.53 -8.76 14.36
N ASP A 244 -25.64 -9.77 14.25
CA ASP A 244 -25.81 -11.05 14.94
C ASP A 244 -25.62 -10.90 16.46
N THR A 245 -24.69 -10.04 16.90
CA THR A 245 -24.43 -9.77 18.32
C THR A 245 -25.54 -8.94 18.98
N ASP A 246 -26.25 -8.08 18.24
CA ASP A 246 -27.41 -7.33 18.76
C ASP A 246 -28.64 -8.21 19.02
N HIS A 247 -28.70 -9.43 18.47
CA HIS A 247 -29.81 -10.36 18.63
C HIS A 247 -29.62 -11.38 19.77
N GLU A 248 -28.43 -11.45 20.38
CA GLU A 248 -28.11 -12.37 21.49
C GLU A 248 -28.33 -11.73 22.88
N GLU A 249 -28.78 -10.48 22.98
CA GLU A 249 -29.24 -9.80 24.20
C GLU A 249 -30.78 -9.74 24.27
#